data_7234adc57f1acb2efe497440854eb570
#
_entry.id   7234adc57f1acb2efe497440854eb570
#
_cell.length_a   1.000
_cell.length_b   1.000
_cell.length_c   1.000
_cell.angle_alpha   90.00
_cell.angle_beta   90.00
_cell.angle_gamma   90.00
#
_symmetry.space_group_name_H-M   'P 1'
#
loop_
_entity.id
_entity.type
_entity.pdbx_description
1 polymer ?
#
loop_
_entity_poly.entity_id
_entity_poly.type
_entity_poly.pdbx_seq_one_letter_code
_entity_poly.pdbx_strand_id
1 'polypeptide(L)'
;MRWTIAVAALALATLTLDAGRASQSDPVTIRVDTSVKKGPMHPFWAWFGHDEPNYTYTPNGKKLLSALQELSPVPVFMRVHNLLTSGDGRYALKWGSTNVYTEDSRGNPIYDWKILDQIIDTYVERKMKPFVQLGFMPEALASAPPGTPYRHFWKPGDPYNDIYTGWTYAPKDYRKWEELCYQVTRHFVEQYGRREVESWWFELWNEPDIGYWSGSVGPGAGRGDPLSAQKAQTRRDEFNKLYDFTVEGVRRALPTARIGGPEVTGGAQNMLRSFLQHTSSGTNYATGRTGTPLDLITVHAKGSPTFVDNRVRMGVASQLRSINNHFAVVREFPMYARTPIVIGESDPEGCAACGVTHYPHNGYRNGTMFPTYTALQIARTYELADLHQVNLLGAVTWAFLFEDQPYFDGFRDLATNGIAKPVLNTFRMLGQMSGDRVETLSSAGLTVEEIRDKGVRGAPDISALATRSSRSAAVLIWNYHDDDLPAPAAPVTLTIEGLPAGRATVTHARIDDTHSNSYAAWLKMGSPQKPTSAQSAELERASALQALNPPRQVTIARDGRVVEIFDMPRKSVSFVKVTW
;
A
#
# COMPACT_ATOMS: atom_id res chain seq x y z
N MET A 1 67.83 -61.94 26.50
CA MET A 1 67.64 -61.05 25.35
C MET A 1 66.67 -61.67 24.37
N ARG A 2 65.39 -61.37 24.48
CA ARG A 2 64.36 -61.82 23.53
C ARG A 2 63.52 -60.58 23.13
N TRP A 3 63.56 -60.26 21.86
CA TRP A 3 62.81 -59.19 21.28
C TRP A 3 61.41 -59.70 20.91
N THR A 4 60.37 -59.04 21.38
CA THR A 4 58.99 -59.37 21.02
C THR A 4 58.51 -58.24 20.05
N ILE A 5 58.19 -58.67 18.84
CA ILE A 5 57.62 -57.77 17.81
C ILE A 5 56.11 -57.74 18.01
N ALA A 6 55.54 -56.51 18.23
CA ALA A 6 54.12 -56.31 18.29
C ALA A 6 53.63 -55.91 16.88
N VAL A 7 52.73 -56.68 16.30
CA VAL A 7 52.04 -56.41 15.04
C VAL A 7 50.82 -55.61 15.38
N ALA A 8 50.79 -54.36 14.86
CA ALA A 8 49.58 -53.49 14.93
C ALA A 8 48.68 -53.77 13.71
N ALA A 9 47.50 -54.29 13.97
CA ALA A 9 46.43 -54.41 12.93
C ALA A 9 45.75 -53.10 12.72
N LEU A 10 45.86 -52.55 11.50
CA LEU A 10 45.10 -51.38 11.04
C LEU A 10 43.69 -51.85 10.65
N ALA A 11 42.67 -51.46 11.41
CA ALA A 11 41.28 -51.61 11.03
C ALA A 11 40.89 -50.43 10.13
N LEU A 12 40.65 -50.65 8.82
CA LEU A 12 40.03 -49.69 7.91
C LEU A 12 38.54 -49.62 8.27
N ALA A 13 38.13 -48.53 8.90
CA ALA A 13 36.71 -48.16 9.01
C ALA A 13 36.24 -47.52 7.69
N THR A 14 35.45 -48.25 6.94
CA THR A 14 34.72 -47.72 5.78
C THR A 14 33.58 -46.83 6.30
N LEU A 15 33.79 -45.51 6.27
CA LEU A 15 32.73 -44.53 6.42
C LEU A 15 31.84 -44.57 5.16
N THR A 16 30.71 -45.25 5.24
CA THR A 16 29.61 -45.07 4.29
C THR A 16 29.01 -43.69 4.53
N LEU A 17 29.30 -42.76 3.64
CA LEU A 17 28.56 -41.52 3.52
C LEU A 17 27.11 -41.89 3.14
N ASP A 18 26.24 -41.93 4.12
CA ASP A 18 24.81 -41.85 3.91
C ASP A 18 24.55 -40.43 3.32
N ALA A 19 24.43 -40.33 2.01
CA ALA A 19 23.88 -39.16 1.34
C ALA A 19 22.43 -39.07 1.82
N GLY A 20 22.22 -38.26 2.85
CA GLY A 20 20.90 -37.96 3.38
C GLY A 20 19.99 -37.57 2.23
N ARG A 21 19.05 -38.44 1.86
CA ARG A 21 17.89 -38.09 1.09
C ARG A 21 17.24 -36.93 1.83
N ALA A 22 17.35 -35.72 1.27
CA ALA A 22 16.53 -34.61 1.68
C ALA A 22 15.08 -35.13 1.70
N SER A 23 14.44 -35.12 2.86
CA SER A 23 13.06 -35.55 2.98
C SER A 23 12.25 -34.67 2.04
N GLN A 24 11.72 -35.25 0.97
CA GLN A 24 10.84 -34.60 0.05
C GLN A 24 9.61 -34.22 0.90
N SER A 25 9.42 -32.93 1.15
CA SER A 25 8.24 -32.44 1.88
C SER A 25 6.99 -32.91 1.12
N ASP A 26 5.98 -33.36 1.85
CA ASP A 26 4.70 -33.73 1.26
C ASP A 26 4.18 -32.58 0.38
N PRO A 27 3.59 -32.88 -0.80
CA PRO A 27 3.07 -31.85 -1.68
C PRO A 27 2.02 -31.00 -0.98
N VAL A 28 2.13 -29.67 -1.12
CA VAL A 28 1.10 -28.74 -0.67
C VAL A 28 -0.10 -28.90 -1.58
N THR A 29 -1.26 -29.22 -1.03
CA THR A 29 -2.51 -29.29 -1.77
C THR A 29 -3.30 -27.99 -1.63
N ILE A 30 -3.67 -27.38 -2.77
CA ILE A 30 -4.56 -26.22 -2.82
C ILE A 30 -5.81 -26.64 -3.59
N ARG A 31 -6.96 -26.56 -2.93
CA ARG A 31 -8.26 -26.83 -3.51
C ARG A 31 -9.04 -25.53 -3.65
N VAL A 32 -9.55 -25.26 -4.85
CA VAL A 32 -10.43 -24.13 -5.17
C VAL A 32 -11.79 -24.68 -5.57
N ASP A 33 -12.83 -24.36 -4.81
CA ASP A 33 -14.20 -24.72 -5.13
C ASP A 33 -14.94 -23.50 -5.71
N THR A 34 -15.06 -23.45 -7.03
CA THR A 34 -15.67 -22.32 -7.72
C THR A 34 -17.20 -22.23 -7.54
N SER A 35 -17.84 -23.24 -6.93
CA SER A 35 -19.27 -23.24 -6.62
C SER A 35 -19.59 -22.51 -5.31
N VAL A 36 -18.60 -22.40 -4.39
CA VAL A 36 -18.78 -21.80 -3.07
C VAL A 36 -18.30 -20.34 -3.09
N LYS A 37 -19.24 -19.42 -3.21
CA LYS A 37 -18.95 -17.97 -3.25
C LYS A 37 -18.69 -17.42 -1.85
N LYS A 38 -17.70 -16.54 -1.74
CA LYS A 38 -17.36 -15.79 -0.52
C LYS A 38 -17.74 -14.30 -0.60
N GLY A 39 -18.07 -13.81 -1.78
CA GLY A 39 -18.44 -12.41 -2.03
C GLY A 39 -17.79 -11.83 -3.28
N PRO A 40 -18.13 -10.61 -3.70
CA PRO A 40 -17.57 -10.01 -4.90
C PRO A 40 -16.06 -9.77 -4.78
N MET A 41 -15.34 -9.93 -5.89
CA MET A 41 -13.96 -9.48 -6.03
C MET A 41 -13.94 -7.97 -6.28
N HIS A 42 -14.25 -7.19 -5.25
CA HIS A 42 -14.16 -5.74 -5.32
C HIS A 42 -12.68 -5.33 -5.35
N PRO A 43 -12.18 -4.63 -6.40
CA PRO A 43 -10.75 -4.32 -6.52
C PRO A 43 -10.35 -3.15 -5.59
N PHE A 44 -10.49 -3.35 -4.26
CA PHE A 44 -10.13 -2.33 -3.26
C PHE A 44 -8.63 -1.97 -3.30
N TRP A 45 -7.80 -2.78 -3.93
CA TRP A 45 -6.37 -2.53 -4.16
C TRP A 45 -6.10 -1.51 -5.27
N ALA A 46 -7.10 -1.10 -6.05
CA ALA A 46 -6.94 -0.13 -7.15
C ALA A 46 -6.82 1.33 -6.64
N TRP A 47 -6.12 1.51 -5.53
CA TRP A 47 -5.85 2.77 -4.87
C TRP A 47 -4.35 2.88 -4.60
N PHE A 48 -3.75 4.01 -5.02
CA PHE A 48 -2.32 4.27 -4.86
C PHE A 48 -2.10 5.68 -4.34
N GLY A 49 -0.94 5.93 -3.73
CA GLY A 49 -0.64 7.23 -3.20
C GLY A 49 0.85 7.49 -3.01
N HIS A 50 1.21 8.74 -2.73
CA HIS A 50 2.58 9.17 -2.49
C HIS A 50 2.69 10.51 -1.74
N ASP A 51 3.84 10.74 -1.09
CA ASP A 51 4.09 11.95 -0.30
C ASP A 51 4.33 13.18 -1.17
N GLU A 52 5.05 13.01 -2.29
CA GLU A 52 5.67 14.08 -3.06
C GLU A 52 4.89 14.32 -4.37
N PRO A 53 3.92 15.27 -4.41
CA PRO A 53 3.01 15.46 -5.55
C PRO A 53 3.73 15.90 -6.82
N ASN A 54 4.90 16.51 -6.69
CA ASN A 54 5.62 17.09 -7.82
C ASN A 54 6.34 16.04 -8.69
N TYR A 55 6.40 14.76 -8.26
CA TYR A 55 6.79 13.65 -9.14
C TYR A 55 5.67 13.23 -10.11
N THR A 56 4.42 13.58 -9.85
CA THR A 56 3.25 13.20 -10.66
C THR A 56 3.42 13.51 -12.14
N TYR A 57 3.91 14.70 -12.46
CA TYR A 57 4.02 15.19 -13.83
C TYR A 57 5.41 14.99 -14.47
N THR A 58 6.34 14.30 -13.78
CA THR A 58 7.61 13.88 -14.38
C THR A 58 7.41 12.81 -15.45
N PRO A 59 8.34 12.62 -16.39
CA PRO A 59 8.19 11.61 -17.44
C PRO A 59 7.97 10.19 -16.89
N ASN A 60 8.76 9.77 -15.90
CA ASN A 60 8.61 8.45 -15.29
C ASN A 60 7.35 8.36 -14.42
N GLY A 61 6.95 9.47 -13.74
CA GLY A 61 5.68 9.57 -13.02
C GLY A 61 4.50 9.33 -13.94
N LYS A 62 4.43 10.02 -15.07
CA LYS A 62 3.40 9.84 -16.10
C LYS A 62 3.37 8.42 -16.67
N LYS A 63 4.55 7.81 -16.89
CA LYS A 63 4.68 6.42 -17.35
C LYS A 63 4.08 5.44 -16.34
N LEU A 64 4.42 5.60 -15.05
CA LEU A 64 3.91 4.74 -13.99
C LEU A 64 2.38 4.88 -13.82
N LEU A 65 1.86 6.11 -13.79
CA LEU A 65 0.41 6.36 -13.68
C LEU A 65 -0.36 5.70 -14.84
N SER A 66 0.15 5.80 -16.08
CA SER A 66 -0.44 5.11 -17.23
C SER A 66 -0.47 3.59 -17.02
N ALA A 67 0.64 3.01 -16.53
CA ALA A 67 0.71 1.58 -16.25
C ALA A 67 -0.24 1.15 -15.11
N LEU A 68 -0.42 1.98 -14.07
CA LEU A 68 -1.37 1.69 -12.97
C LEU A 68 -2.83 1.71 -13.46
N GLN A 69 -3.21 2.65 -14.30
CA GLN A 69 -4.56 2.66 -14.86
C GLN A 69 -4.79 1.50 -15.84
N GLU A 70 -3.79 1.17 -16.64
CA GLU A 70 -3.88 0.08 -17.63
C GLU A 70 -4.05 -1.31 -16.98
N LEU A 71 -3.38 -1.56 -15.85
CA LEU A 71 -3.51 -2.84 -15.15
C LEU A 71 -4.84 -3.01 -14.39
N SER A 72 -5.58 -1.92 -14.14
CA SER A 72 -6.79 -1.93 -13.31
C SER A 72 -8.07 -2.07 -14.16
N PRO A 73 -9.01 -2.96 -13.77
CA PRO A 73 -10.31 -3.09 -14.42
C PRO A 73 -11.29 -1.93 -14.08
N VAL A 74 -10.92 -1.06 -13.14
CA VAL A 74 -11.71 0.08 -12.67
C VAL A 74 -10.83 1.34 -12.65
N PRO A 75 -11.43 2.55 -12.60
CA PRO A 75 -10.64 3.76 -12.40
C PRO A 75 -9.80 3.67 -11.12
N VAL A 76 -8.51 3.95 -11.25
CA VAL A 76 -7.57 3.98 -10.12
C VAL A 76 -7.77 5.28 -9.36
N PHE A 77 -7.82 5.21 -8.03
CA PHE A 77 -7.79 6.39 -7.17
C PHE A 77 -6.35 6.73 -6.78
N MET A 78 -6.02 8.05 -6.86
CA MET A 78 -4.69 8.57 -6.50
C MET A 78 -4.80 9.52 -5.33
N ARG A 79 -4.17 9.14 -4.21
CA ARG A 79 -3.99 9.95 -3.01
C ARG A 79 -2.61 10.60 -3.03
N VAL A 80 -2.53 11.88 -2.72
CA VAL A 80 -1.24 12.56 -2.66
C VAL A 80 -1.23 13.65 -1.59
N HIS A 81 -0.13 13.78 -0.88
CA HIS A 81 0.06 14.82 0.12
C HIS A 81 0.39 16.18 -0.51
N ASN A 82 0.47 17.21 0.32
CA ASN A 82 1.00 18.53 -0.03
C ASN A 82 0.23 19.33 -1.10
N LEU A 83 -1.05 19.02 -1.35
CA LEU A 83 -1.85 19.76 -2.34
C LEU A 83 -2.09 21.24 -1.98
N LEU A 84 -1.93 21.62 -0.69
CA LEU A 84 -2.10 23.01 -0.23
C LEU A 84 -0.79 23.61 0.32
N THR A 85 0.31 22.86 0.31
CA THR A 85 1.60 23.28 0.87
C THR A 85 2.23 24.38 0.02
N SER A 86 2.72 25.45 0.65
CA SER A 86 3.41 26.55 -0.03
C SER A 86 4.79 26.13 -0.53
N GLY A 87 5.18 26.57 -1.74
CA GLY A 87 6.48 26.29 -2.32
C GLY A 87 6.50 26.48 -3.83
N ASP A 88 7.56 25.97 -4.47
CA ASP A 88 7.89 26.25 -5.88
C ASP A 88 7.54 25.11 -6.85
N GLY A 89 6.93 24.03 -6.36
CA GLY A 89 6.56 22.87 -7.17
C GLY A 89 7.73 21.98 -7.60
N ARG A 90 8.93 22.17 -7.06
CA ARG A 90 10.06 21.29 -7.30
C ARG A 90 9.93 20.03 -6.47
N TYR A 91 10.11 18.88 -7.12
CA TYR A 91 10.13 17.61 -6.39
C TYR A 91 11.39 17.48 -5.53
N ALA A 92 11.21 16.92 -4.35
CA ALA A 92 12.27 16.51 -3.44
C ALA A 92 11.78 15.39 -2.55
N LEU A 93 12.70 14.63 -1.95
CA LEU A 93 12.33 13.58 -1.01
C LEU A 93 11.63 14.18 0.22
N LYS A 94 10.50 13.59 0.61
CA LYS A 94 9.66 14.00 1.75
C LYS A 94 9.13 15.43 1.69
N TRP A 95 9.14 16.05 0.50
CA TRP A 95 8.62 17.39 0.29
C TRP A 95 7.86 17.52 -1.02
N GLY A 96 6.77 18.28 -0.97
CA GLY A 96 6.02 18.71 -2.14
C GLY A 96 5.29 20.02 -1.89
N SER A 97 4.87 20.68 -2.96
CA SER A 97 4.22 21.99 -2.85
C SER A 97 3.44 22.35 -4.12
N THR A 98 2.42 23.18 -3.95
CA THR A 98 1.61 23.72 -5.05
C THR A 98 1.53 25.23 -5.02
N ASN A 99 1.71 25.84 -3.85
CA ASN A 99 1.59 27.27 -3.61
C ASN A 99 0.18 27.87 -3.90
N VAL A 100 -0.87 27.06 -3.72
CA VAL A 100 -2.25 27.46 -4.05
C VAL A 100 -2.76 28.67 -3.24
N TYR A 101 -2.14 28.96 -2.09
CA TYR A 101 -2.58 30.03 -1.19
C TYR A 101 -1.40 30.86 -0.72
N THR A 102 -1.50 32.16 -0.97
CA THR A 102 -0.65 33.20 -0.38
C THR A 102 -1.51 34.38 0.08
N GLU A 103 -0.93 35.36 0.74
CA GLU A 103 -1.61 36.59 1.14
C GLU A 103 -0.84 37.81 0.64
N ASP A 104 -1.57 38.88 0.28
CA ASP A 104 -0.97 40.19 0.02
C ASP A 104 -0.55 40.88 1.34
N SER A 105 0.04 42.08 1.24
CA SER A 105 0.49 42.85 2.39
C SER A 105 -0.65 43.29 3.34
N ARG A 106 -1.91 43.16 2.90
CA ARG A 106 -3.12 43.48 3.71
C ARG A 106 -3.74 42.21 4.29
N GLY A 107 -3.18 41.03 4.01
CA GLY A 107 -3.71 39.73 4.43
C GLY A 107 -4.88 39.24 3.57
N ASN A 108 -5.07 39.78 2.36
CA ASN A 108 -6.07 39.25 1.43
C ASN A 108 -5.53 37.99 0.73
N PRO A 109 -6.35 36.95 0.53
CA PRO A 109 -5.94 35.72 -0.11
C PRO A 109 -5.62 35.93 -1.60
N ILE A 110 -4.56 35.27 -2.06
CA ILE A 110 -4.17 35.15 -3.47
C ILE A 110 -4.10 33.67 -3.78
N TYR A 111 -4.79 33.22 -4.84
CA TYR A 111 -4.84 31.83 -5.26
C TYR A 111 -4.04 31.62 -6.54
N ASP A 112 -3.19 30.57 -6.59
CA ASP A 112 -2.45 30.13 -7.78
C ASP A 112 -2.69 28.63 -7.99
N TRP A 113 -3.42 28.29 -9.04
CA TRP A 113 -3.82 26.92 -9.35
C TRP A 113 -2.82 26.15 -10.22
N LYS A 114 -1.84 26.85 -10.79
CA LYS A 114 -0.98 26.32 -11.86
C LYS A 114 -0.35 24.97 -11.56
N ILE A 115 0.27 24.78 -10.38
CA ILE A 115 0.93 23.53 -10.03
C ILE A 115 -0.10 22.49 -9.61
N LEU A 116 -1.15 22.88 -8.89
CA LEU A 116 -2.25 22.01 -8.52
C LEU A 116 -2.90 21.38 -9.75
N ASP A 117 -3.19 22.21 -10.77
CA ASP A 117 -3.78 21.75 -12.03
C ASP A 117 -2.87 20.75 -12.74
N GLN A 118 -1.56 20.99 -12.82
CA GLN A 118 -0.62 20.04 -13.42
C GLN A 118 -0.70 18.64 -12.76
N ILE A 119 -0.89 18.57 -11.45
CA ILE A 119 -1.02 17.32 -10.71
C ILE A 119 -2.35 16.64 -11.08
N ILE A 120 -3.45 17.38 -10.94
CA ILE A 120 -4.81 16.83 -11.14
C ILE A 120 -5.06 16.50 -12.62
N ASP A 121 -4.65 17.36 -13.56
CA ASP A 121 -4.70 17.10 -15.01
C ASP A 121 -4.03 15.77 -15.35
N THR A 122 -2.84 15.51 -14.77
CA THR A 122 -2.10 14.27 -15.01
C THR A 122 -2.91 13.03 -14.64
N TYR A 123 -3.72 13.08 -13.58
CA TYR A 123 -4.62 11.99 -13.19
C TYR A 123 -5.84 11.88 -14.12
N VAL A 124 -6.53 13.02 -14.33
CA VAL A 124 -7.78 13.05 -15.11
C VAL A 124 -7.55 12.66 -16.58
N GLU A 125 -6.46 13.12 -17.20
CA GLU A 125 -6.04 12.71 -18.55
C GLU A 125 -5.90 11.19 -18.70
N ARG A 126 -5.54 10.50 -17.61
CA ARG A 126 -5.39 9.03 -17.53
C ARG A 126 -6.65 8.31 -17.07
N LYS A 127 -7.77 9.03 -16.94
CA LYS A 127 -9.04 8.50 -16.43
C LYS A 127 -8.95 7.96 -14.99
N MET A 128 -7.93 8.38 -14.25
CA MET A 128 -7.79 8.13 -12.82
C MET A 128 -8.66 9.10 -12.03
N LYS A 129 -8.92 8.80 -10.78
CA LYS A 129 -9.74 9.62 -9.89
C LYS A 129 -8.90 10.18 -8.75
N PRO A 130 -8.88 11.49 -8.54
CA PRO A 130 -8.28 12.07 -7.35
C PRO A 130 -8.95 11.57 -6.07
N PHE A 131 -8.14 11.18 -5.09
CA PHE A 131 -8.49 11.10 -3.69
C PHE A 131 -7.82 12.31 -3.03
N VAL A 132 -8.58 13.40 -2.95
CA VAL A 132 -8.07 14.74 -2.66
C VAL A 132 -7.79 14.88 -1.18
N GLN A 133 -6.53 14.87 -0.78
CA GLN A 133 -6.13 15.18 0.58
C GLN A 133 -6.00 16.70 0.76
N LEU A 134 -6.86 17.31 1.56
CA LEU A 134 -6.81 18.74 1.90
C LEU A 134 -5.75 18.97 2.99
N GLY A 135 -4.58 19.37 2.57
CA GLY A 135 -3.38 19.56 3.39
C GLY A 135 -2.13 19.80 2.51
N PHE A 136 -1.03 20.27 3.09
CA PHE A 136 -0.92 20.68 4.49
C PHE A 136 -1.14 22.20 4.61
N MET A 137 -0.91 22.76 5.84
CA MET A 137 -1.23 24.16 6.09
C MET A 137 -0.35 25.10 5.26
N PRO A 138 -0.90 25.99 4.42
CA PRO A 138 -0.13 27.01 3.71
C PRO A 138 0.66 27.91 4.67
N GLU A 139 1.85 28.33 4.26
CA GLU A 139 2.74 29.15 5.10
C GLU A 139 2.05 30.43 5.63
N ALA A 140 1.37 31.16 4.75
CA ALA A 140 0.68 32.39 5.11
C ALA A 140 -0.46 32.17 6.12
N LEU A 141 -1.04 30.95 6.17
CA LEU A 141 -2.15 30.62 7.06
C LEU A 141 -1.71 29.89 8.35
N ALA A 142 -0.51 29.32 8.39
CA ALA A 142 -0.01 28.56 9.53
C ALA A 142 0.17 29.43 10.77
N SER A 143 -0.28 28.95 11.95
CA SER A 143 -0.09 29.61 13.24
C SER A 143 1.27 29.33 13.87
N ALA A 144 2.24 28.86 13.12
CA ALA A 144 3.58 28.58 13.59
C ALA A 144 4.24 29.83 14.23
N PRO A 145 4.96 29.69 15.35
CA PRO A 145 5.68 30.81 15.99
C PRO A 145 6.66 31.47 15.02
N PRO A 146 6.91 32.77 15.15
CA PRO A 146 7.91 33.48 14.37
C PRO A 146 9.28 32.78 14.39
N GLY A 147 9.91 32.64 13.21
CA GLY A 147 11.20 31.96 13.07
C GLY A 147 11.12 30.43 12.93
N THR A 148 9.92 29.84 13.02
CA THR A 148 9.75 28.42 12.70
C THR A 148 10.03 28.19 11.21
N PRO A 149 10.95 27.29 10.82
CA PRO A 149 11.13 26.91 9.42
C PRO A 149 9.82 26.38 8.84
N TYR A 150 9.50 26.75 7.61
CA TYR A 150 8.34 26.18 6.93
C TYR A 150 8.71 25.02 6.02
N ARG A 151 9.68 25.19 5.10
CA ARG A 151 10.24 24.13 4.26
C ARG A 151 11.33 23.39 5.01
N HIS A 152 11.39 22.07 4.86
CA HIS A 152 12.51 21.24 5.28
C HIS A 152 13.32 20.75 4.05
N PHE A 153 14.55 20.31 4.31
CA PHE A 153 15.46 19.75 3.30
C PHE A 153 15.94 18.36 3.72
N TRP A 154 15.02 17.51 4.07
CA TRP A 154 15.27 16.17 4.57
C TRP A 154 15.90 15.27 3.49
N LYS A 155 16.82 14.42 3.90
CA LYS A 155 17.44 13.37 3.09
C LYS A 155 17.50 12.05 3.88
N PRO A 156 17.61 10.88 3.21
CA PRO A 156 17.79 9.60 3.89
C PRO A 156 18.95 9.64 4.90
N GLY A 157 18.71 9.18 6.12
CA GLY A 157 19.66 9.23 7.23
C GLY A 157 19.47 10.40 8.20
N ASP A 158 18.78 11.46 7.81
CA ASP A 158 18.42 12.54 8.72
C ASP A 158 17.32 12.05 9.69
N PRO A 159 17.22 12.65 10.91
CA PRO A 159 16.12 12.37 11.82
C PRO A 159 14.77 12.57 11.13
N TYR A 160 13.87 11.59 11.23
CA TYR A 160 12.57 11.68 10.55
C TYR A 160 11.73 12.88 11.04
N ASN A 161 11.87 13.25 12.32
CA ASN A 161 11.12 14.35 12.90
C ASN A 161 11.47 15.72 12.32
N ASP A 162 12.61 15.86 11.63
CA ASP A 162 13.03 17.12 11.01
C ASP A 162 12.11 17.54 9.85
N ILE A 163 11.25 16.64 9.37
CA ILE A 163 10.21 16.99 8.40
C ILE A 163 9.07 17.82 9.01
N TYR A 164 8.86 17.77 10.33
CA TYR A 164 7.74 18.43 11.01
C TYR A 164 8.05 19.91 11.29
N THR A 165 7.77 20.75 10.33
CA THR A 165 8.02 22.20 10.37
C THR A 165 6.71 23.01 10.38
N GLY A 166 6.74 24.27 9.99
CA GLY A 166 5.60 25.19 10.08
C GLY A 166 4.30 24.74 9.42
N TRP A 167 4.37 23.85 8.43
CA TRP A 167 3.19 23.31 7.74
C TRP A 167 2.33 22.36 8.59
N THR A 168 2.81 21.93 9.77
CA THR A 168 2.06 21.05 10.69
C THR A 168 1.12 21.78 11.65
N TYR A 169 1.20 23.11 11.70
CA TYR A 169 0.44 23.91 12.66
C TYR A 169 -1.01 24.16 12.22
N ALA A 170 -1.86 24.48 13.20
CA ALA A 170 -3.23 24.88 12.96
C ALA A 170 -3.31 26.19 12.14
N PRO A 171 -4.43 26.50 11.49
CA PRO A 171 -4.60 27.79 10.82
C PRO A 171 -4.69 28.93 11.86
N LYS A 172 -4.13 30.11 11.53
CA LYS A 172 -4.33 31.36 12.29
C LYS A 172 -5.81 31.75 12.36
N ASP A 173 -6.54 31.45 11.29
CA ASP A 173 -7.95 31.76 11.11
C ASP A 173 -8.67 30.59 10.43
N TYR A 174 -9.56 29.94 11.16
CA TYR A 174 -10.33 28.77 10.66
C TYR A 174 -11.34 29.19 9.56
N ARG A 175 -11.81 30.45 9.52
CA ARG A 175 -12.68 30.91 8.43
C ARG A 175 -11.90 31.10 7.13
N LYS A 176 -10.65 31.53 7.21
CA LYS A 176 -9.78 31.55 6.02
C LYS A 176 -9.44 30.15 5.53
N TRP A 177 -9.29 29.18 6.42
CA TRP A 177 -9.13 27.77 6.07
C TRP A 177 -10.38 27.21 5.37
N GLU A 178 -11.56 27.46 5.92
CA GLU A 178 -12.85 27.13 5.30
C GLU A 178 -12.97 27.73 3.90
N GLU A 179 -12.63 29.00 3.75
CA GLU A 179 -12.65 29.70 2.46
C GLU A 179 -11.67 29.09 1.47
N LEU A 180 -10.45 28.72 1.91
CA LEU A 180 -9.49 28.01 1.06
C LEU A 180 -10.06 26.68 0.57
N CYS A 181 -10.65 25.86 1.45
CA CYS A 181 -11.29 24.60 1.07
C CYS A 181 -12.44 24.80 0.08
N TYR A 182 -13.24 25.87 0.29
CA TYR A 182 -14.27 26.28 -0.65
C TYR A 182 -13.71 26.65 -2.03
N GLN A 183 -12.68 27.49 -2.08
CA GLN A 183 -12.10 27.97 -3.34
C GLN A 183 -11.42 26.83 -4.12
N VAL A 184 -10.69 25.92 -3.44
CA VAL A 184 -10.09 24.73 -4.06
C VAL A 184 -11.17 23.84 -4.67
N THR A 185 -12.22 23.53 -3.91
CA THR A 185 -13.31 22.67 -4.40
C THR A 185 -14.09 23.34 -5.54
N ARG A 186 -14.35 24.64 -5.44
CA ARG A 186 -14.99 25.42 -6.50
C ARG A 186 -14.14 25.41 -7.77
N HIS A 187 -12.82 25.64 -7.64
CA HIS A 187 -11.90 25.59 -8.76
C HIS A 187 -11.95 24.23 -9.46
N PHE A 188 -11.94 23.12 -8.72
CA PHE A 188 -12.06 21.79 -9.32
C PHE A 188 -13.38 21.63 -10.09
N VAL A 189 -14.51 22.12 -9.54
CA VAL A 189 -15.81 22.05 -10.22
C VAL A 189 -15.80 22.89 -11.50
N GLU A 190 -15.20 24.08 -11.47
CA GLU A 190 -15.08 24.96 -12.62
C GLU A 190 -14.16 24.39 -13.71
N GLN A 191 -13.04 23.77 -13.31
CA GLN A 191 -12.02 23.23 -14.23
C GLN A 191 -12.40 21.88 -14.83
N TYR A 192 -12.91 20.94 -14.02
CA TYR A 192 -13.14 19.54 -14.43
C TYR A 192 -14.62 19.21 -14.62
N GLY A 193 -15.51 20.10 -14.23
CA GLY A 193 -16.95 19.89 -14.28
C GLY A 193 -17.50 19.13 -13.07
N ARG A 194 -18.71 19.52 -12.67
CA ARG A 194 -19.37 19.01 -11.47
C ARG A 194 -19.44 17.47 -11.43
N ARG A 195 -19.84 16.83 -12.54
CA ARG A 195 -20.01 15.37 -12.62
C ARG A 195 -18.70 14.61 -12.39
N GLU A 196 -17.59 15.15 -12.87
CA GLU A 196 -16.27 14.55 -12.66
C GLU A 196 -15.88 14.65 -11.20
N VAL A 197 -15.97 15.84 -10.59
CA VAL A 197 -15.57 16.06 -9.18
C VAL A 197 -16.48 15.31 -8.21
N GLU A 198 -17.75 15.10 -8.50
CA GLU A 198 -18.66 14.24 -7.72
C GLU A 198 -18.22 12.76 -7.69
N SER A 199 -17.38 12.34 -8.65
CA SER A 199 -16.81 10.97 -8.66
C SER A 199 -15.56 10.83 -7.79
N TRP A 200 -15.00 11.92 -7.29
CA TRP A 200 -13.82 11.94 -6.44
C TRP A 200 -14.18 11.71 -4.98
N TRP A 201 -13.12 11.49 -4.17
CA TRP A 201 -13.22 11.51 -2.72
C TRP A 201 -12.34 12.62 -2.17
N PHE A 202 -12.78 13.23 -1.07
CA PHE A 202 -12.03 14.23 -0.34
C PHE A 202 -11.71 13.69 1.05
N GLU A 203 -10.57 14.09 1.59
CA GLU A 203 -10.19 13.81 2.97
C GLU A 203 -9.45 14.98 3.58
N LEU A 204 -9.39 15.00 4.90
CA LEU A 204 -8.62 15.97 5.65
C LEU A 204 -7.32 15.36 6.15
N TRP A 205 -6.21 16.00 5.80
CA TRP A 205 -4.91 15.83 6.45
C TRP A 205 -4.26 14.44 6.27
N ASN A 206 -3.23 14.16 7.15
CA ASN A 206 -2.52 12.90 7.23
C ASN A 206 -1.99 12.69 8.65
N GLU A 207 -2.18 11.50 9.22
CA GLU A 207 -1.62 11.04 10.49
C GLU A 207 -1.62 12.11 11.60
N PRO A 208 -2.80 12.67 11.97
CA PRO A 208 -2.89 13.76 12.94
C PRO A 208 -2.57 13.33 14.38
N ASP A 209 -2.44 12.04 14.62
CA ASP A 209 -2.05 11.47 15.92
C ASP A 209 -0.55 11.50 16.17
N ILE A 210 0.26 11.79 15.13
CA ILE A 210 1.72 11.95 15.24
C ILE A 210 2.16 13.36 14.81
N GLY A 211 3.43 13.56 14.46
CA GLY A 211 4.01 14.89 14.16
C GLY A 211 3.46 15.64 12.95
N TYR A 212 2.67 14.99 12.09
CA TYR A 212 2.02 15.69 10.96
C TYR A 212 1.00 16.75 11.39
N TRP A 213 0.46 16.66 12.62
CA TRP A 213 -0.45 17.66 13.17
C TRP A 213 0.06 18.15 14.53
N SER A 214 0.58 19.36 14.56
CA SER A 214 1.02 20.04 15.79
C SER A 214 -0.10 20.81 16.48
N GLY A 215 -1.17 21.15 15.76
CA GLY A 215 -2.19 22.05 16.27
C GLY A 215 -1.59 23.41 16.68
N SER A 216 -2.12 24.01 17.75
CA SER A 216 -1.55 25.20 18.38
C SER A 216 -0.51 24.84 19.46
N VAL A 217 -0.45 23.60 19.91
CA VAL A 217 0.42 23.17 21.03
C VAL A 217 1.87 22.95 20.61
N GLY A 218 2.15 22.99 19.31
CA GLY A 218 3.49 22.90 18.75
C GLY A 218 4.02 21.47 18.56
N PRO A 219 5.21 21.31 17.90
CA PRO A 219 5.85 20.03 17.71
C PRO A 219 6.23 19.41 19.05
N GLY A 220 6.31 18.11 19.11
CA GLY A 220 6.64 17.35 20.32
C GLY A 220 5.82 16.06 20.41
N ALA A 221 5.11 15.74 19.35
CA ALA A 221 4.37 14.49 19.21
C ALA A 221 5.03 13.52 18.22
N GLY A 222 6.35 13.53 18.14
CA GLY A 222 7.09 12.47 17.48
C GLY A 222 6.98 11.16 18.28
N ARG A 223 7.22 10.01 17.62
CA ARG A 223 7.36 8.74 18.33
C ARG A 223 8.42 8.90 19.44
N GLY A 224 8.01 8.85 20.70
CA GLY A 224 8.90 8.92 21.85
C GLY A 224 8.81 10.19 22.71
N ASP A 225 8.05 11.20 22.30
CA ASP A 225 7.81 12.39 23.13
C ASP A 225 6.34 12.45 23.60
N PRO A 226 6.02 11.91 24.78
CA PRO A 226 4.64 11.86 25.26
C PRO A 226 4.14 13.26 25.55
N LEU A 227 3.16 13.73 24.78
CA LEU A 227 2.37 14.90 25.15
C LEU A 227 1.69 14.65 26.48
N SER A 228 1.58 15.70 27.31
CA SER A 228 0.68 15.64 28.46
C SER A 228 -0.75 15.31 27.97
N ALA A 229 -1.55 14.66 28.83
CA ALA A 229 -2.93 14.33 28.50
C ALA A 229 -3.74 15.55 28.02
N GLN A 230 -3.51 16.72 28.62
CA GLN A 230 -4.13 17.99 28.25
C GLN A 230 -3.74 18.43 26.83
N LYS A 231 -2.45 18.41 26.49
CA LYS A 231 -1.98 18.77 25.14
C LYS A 231 -2.50 17.80 24.08
N ALA A 232 -2.52 16.52 24.39
CA ALA A 232 -3.07 15.50 23.50
C ALA A 232 -4.58 15.72 23.25
N GLN A 233 -5.35 16.12 24.26
CA GLN A 233 -6.75 16.46 24.11
C GLN A 233 -6.92 17.71 23.25
N THR A 234 -6.19 18.79 23.55
CA THR A 234 -6.23 20.03 22.74
C THR A 234 -5.97 19.75 21.27
N ARG A 235 -4.98 18.93 20.93
CA ARG A 235 -4.68 18.55 19.54
C ARG A 235 -5.86 17.82 18.88
N ARG A 236 -6.52 16.90 19.58
CA ARG A 236 -7.69 16.21 19.05
C ARG A 236 -8.86 17.16 18.80
N ASP A 237 -9.14 18.04 19.74
CA ASP A 237 -10.22 19.02 19.64
C ASP A 237 -9.98 19.99 18.48
N GLU A 238 -8.75 20.47 18.32
CA GLU A 238 -8.36 21.33 17.22
C GLU A 238 -8.41 20.62 15.86
N PHE A 239 -8.09 19.32 15.81
CA PHE A 239 -8.23 18.53 14.59
C PHE A 239 -9.71 18.33 14.22
N ASN A 240 -10.57 18.02 15.18
CA ASN A 240 -12.02 17.96 14.98
C ASN A 240 -12.56 19.31 14.49
N LYS A 241 -12.09 20.41 15.06
CA LYS A 241 -12.43 21.75 14.60
C LYS A 241 -11.97 22.00 13.17
N LEU A 242 -10.75 21.59 12.80
CA LEU A 242 -10.26 21.71 11.44
C LEU A 242 -11.14 20.92 10.47
N TYR A 243 -11.56 19.70 10.83
CA TYR A 243 -12.44 18.87 10.04
C TYR A 243 -13.80 19.55 9.79
N ASP A 244 -14.40 20.14 10.83
CA ASP A 244 -15.70 20.81 10.72
C ASP A 244 -15.66 21.96 9.71
N PHE A 245 -14.65 22.82 9.81
CA PHE A 245 -14.46 23.93 8.87
C PHE A 245 -14.12 23.46 7.46
N THR A 246 -13.39 22.35 7.34
CA THR A 246 -13.08 21.74 6.04
C THR A 246 -14.37 21.25 5.35
N VAL A 247 -15.21 20.51 6.06
CA VAL A 247 -16.49 20.00 5.53
C VAL A 247 -17.39 21.14 5.08
N GLU A 248 -17.52 22.20 5.87
CA GLU A 248 -18.34 23.37 5.50
C GLU A 248 -17.81 24.04 4.23
N GLY A 249 -16.49 24.23 4.12
CA GLY A 249 -15.89 24.82 2.91
C GLY A 249 -16.13 23.97 1.66
N VAL A 250 -15.82 22.68 1.74
CA VAL A 250 -16.00 21.74 0.63
C VAL A 250 -17.46 21.64 0.21
N ARG A 251 -18.40 21.46 1.14
CA ARG A 251 -19.82 21.27 0.82
C ARG A 251 -20.51 22.56 0.42
N ARG A 252 -20.01 23.72 0.82
CA ARG A 252 -20.47 25.00 0.30
C ARG A 252 -20.20 25.15 -1.20
N ALA A 253 -19.06 24.62 -1.69
CA ALA A 253 -18.72 24.62 -3.10
C ALA A 253 -19.43 23.49 -3.87
N LEU A 254 -19.48 22.30 -3.29
CA LEU A 254 -20.08 21.10 -3.88
C LEU A 254 -20.90 20.35 -2.82
N PRO A 255 -22.20 20.63 -2.68
CA PRO A 255 -23.05 20.02 -1.64
C PRO A 255 -23.09 18.49 -1.64
N THR A 256 -22.80 17.87 -2.78
CA THR A 256 -22.73 16.41 -2.98
C THR A 256 -21.34 15.83 -2.82
N ALA A 257 -20.33 16.65 -2.47
CA ALA A 257 -18.97 16.17 -2.25
C ALA A 257 -18.92 15.10 -1.16
N ARG A 258 -18.14 14.05 -1.41
CA ARG A 258 -17.89 12.97 -0.46
C ARG A 258 -16.58 13.23 0.26
N ILE A 259 -16.67 13.46 1.57
CA ILE A 259 -15.52 13.85 2.40
C ILE A 259 -15.42 12.99 3.65
N GLY A 260 -14.18 12.68 4.07
CA GLY A 260 -13.89 11.87 5.24
C GLY A 260 -12.59 12.19 5.95
N GLY A 261 -12.22 11.29 6.82
CA GLY A 261 -11.04 11.31 7.69
C GLY A 261 -11.12 10.16 8.71
N PRO A 262 -10.26 10.12 9.74
CA PRO A 262 -9.23 11.12 10.11
C PRO A 262 -7.80 10.76 9.68
N GLU A 263 -7.59 9.71 8.88
CA GLU A 263 -6.26 9.27 8.41
C GLU A 263 -5.26 8.98 9.55
N VAL A 264 -5.72 8.30 10.57
CA VAL A 264 -4.90 7.99 11.76
C VAL A 264 -3.95 6.81 11.53
N THR A 265 -2.80 6.81 12.23
CA THR A 265 -1.84 5.69 12.17
C THR A 265 -2.42 4.39 12.73
N GLY A 266 -1.76 3.27 12.44
CA GLY A 266 -2.17 1.92 12.86
C GLY A 266 -2.35 1.72 14.37
N GLY A 267 -1.76 2.58 15.21
CA GLY A 267 -1.86 2.51 16.66
C GLY A 267 -2.89 3.46 17.29
N ALA A 268 -3.57 4.28 16.51
CA ALA A 268 -4.35 5.42 17.01
C ALA A 268 -5.86 5.15 17.18
N GLN A 269 -6.25 3.97 17.67
CA GLN A 269 -7.66 3.60 17.88
C GLN A 269 -8.42 4.61 18.75
N ASN A 270 -7.76 5.20 19.74
CA ASN A 270 -8.39 6.19 20.62
C ASN A 270 -8.70 7.51 19.90
N MET A 271 -7.83 7.93 18.97
CA MET A 271 -8.10 9.12 18.16
C MET A 271 -9.22 8.85 17.14
N LEU A 272 -9.22 7.68 16.49
CA LEU A 272 -10.33 7.25 15.63
C LEU A 272 -11.66 7.27 16.40
N ARG A 273 -11.70 6.67 17.58
CA ARG A 273 -12.92 6.63 18.41
C ARG A 273 -13.40 8.04 18.79
N SER A 274 -12.48 8.93 19.20
CA SER A 274 -12.79 10.33 19.50
C SER A 274 -13.33 11.08 18.29
N PHE A 275 -12.76 10.87 17.10
CA PHE A 275 -13.21 11.47 15.85
C PHE A 275 -14.62 10.98 15.46
N LEU A 276 -14.87 9.68 15.51
CA LEU A 276 -16.19 9.12 15.23
C LEU A 276 -17.24 9.59 16.23
N GLN A 277 -16.89 9.73 17.51
CA GLN A 277 -17.76 10.32 18.51
C GLN A 277 -18.09 11.78 18.20
N HIS A 278 -17.09 12.59 17.83
CA HIS A 278 -17.30 13.99 17.44
C HIS A 278 -18.21 14.10 16.22
N THR A 279 -17.92 13.38 15.15
CA THR A 279 -18.68 13.45 13.89
C THR A 279 -20.11 12.94 14.05
N SER A 280 -20.36 12.02 14.98
CA SER A 280 -21.72 11.49 15.23
C SER A 280 -22.58 12.37 16.14
N SER A 281 -22.00 12.94 17.20
CA SER A 281 -22.77 13.59 18.28
C SER A 281 -22.09 14.80 18.93
N GLY A 282 -20.86 15.15 18.52
CA GLY A 282 -20.17 16.34 19.01
C GLY A 282 -20.81 17.63 18.47
N THR A 283 -20.42 18.76 19.05
CA THR A 283 -20.84 20.07 18.52
C THR A 283 -19.90 20.47 17.40
N ASN A 284 -20.43 20.66 16.21
CA ASN A 284 -19.70 21.16 15.03
C ASN A 284 -19.24 22.60 15.31
N TYR A 285 -17.95 22.84 15.30
CA TYR A 285 -17.33 24.14 15.63
C TYR A 285 -17.62 25.23 14.59
N ALA A 286 -17.91 24.87 13.34
CA ALA A 286 -18.17 25.84 12.28
C ALA A 286 -19.64 26.31 12.31
N THR A 287 -20.58 25.43 12.66
CA THR A 287 -22.03 25.66 12.53
C THR A 287 -22.79 25.68 13.84
N GLY A 288 -22.22 25.13 14.93
CA GLY A 288 -22.90 24.93 16.20
C GLY A 288 -23.93 23.79 16.20
N ARG A 289 -24.11 23.07 15.10
CA ARG A 289 -25.02 21.92 14.99
C ARG A 289 -24.41 20.67 15.61
N THR A 290 -25.23 19.68 15.91
CA THR A 290 -24.77 18.37 16.39
C THR A 290 -24.25 17.53 15.22
N GLY A 291 -23.06 16.97 15.40
CA GLY A 291 -22.38 16.11 14.42
C GLY A 291 -21.85 16.85 13.22
N THR A 292 -20.98 16.16 12.47
CA THR A 292 -20.40 16.64 11.22
C THR A 292 -20.53 15.52 10.17
N PRO A 293 -20.92 15.83 8.93
CA PRO A 293 -21.01 14.84 7.87
C PRO A 293 -19.72 14.05 7.69
N LEU A 294 -19.85 12.72 7.58
CA LEU A 294 -18.74 11.79 7.38
C LEU A 294 -19.16 10.73 6.34
N ASP A 295 -18.64 10.86 5.12
CA ASP A 295 -18.98 9.95 4.01
C ASP A 295 -17.98 8.83 3.84
N LEU A 296 -16.79 8.94 4.47
CA LEU A 296 -15.68 8.03 4.35
C LEU A 296 -14.89 7.99 5.67
N ILE A 297 -14.59 6.79 6.15
CA ILE A 297 -13.68 6.61 7.29
C ILE A 297 -12.33 6.21 6.73
N THR A 298 -11.26 6.89 7.14
CA THR A 298 -9.92 6.65 6.65
C THR A 298 -8.95 6.35 7.80
N VAL A 299 -8.10 5.33 7.61
CA VAL A 299 -7.14 4.84 8.59
C VAL A 299 -5.90 4.31 7.89
N HIS A 300 -4.76 4.25 8.58
CA HIS A 300 -3.56 3.63 8.07
C HIS A 300 -3.27 2.27 8.72
N ALA A 301 -2.61 1.40 7.98
CA ALA A 301 -2.15 0.12 8.50
C ALA A 301 -0.79 -0.23 7.90
N LYS A 302 0.23 -0.23 8.74
CA LYS A 302 1.61 -0.52 8.34
C LYS A 302 2.09 -1.82 8.96
N GLY A 303 2.94 -2.55 8.23
CA GLY A 303 3.78 -3.58 8.79
C GLY A 303 4.88 -3.01 9.69
N SER A 304 5.82 -3.85 10.06
CA SER A 304 6.96 -3.44 10.89
C SER A 304 8.21 -4.26 10.56
N PRO A 305 8.76 -4.11 9.34
CA PRO A 305 9.97 -4.83 8.97
C PRO A 305 11.14 -4.42 9.85
N THR A 306 12.00 -5.38 10.16
CA THR A 306 13.21 -5.22 10.94
C THR A 306 14.39 -5.84 10.22
N PHE A 307 15.62 -5.52 10.64
CA PHE A 307 16.83 -6.16 10.14
C PHE A 307 17.47 -6.94 11.30
N VAL A 308 17.49 -8.25 11.21
CA VAL A 308 17.99 -9.17 12.24
C VAL A 308 18.86 -10.25 11.62
N ASP A 309 19.96 -10.60 12.27
CA ASP A 309 20.89 -11.63 11.79
C ASP A 309 21.24 -11.48 10.30
N ASN A 310 21.53 -10.24 9.89
CA ASN A 310 21.88 -9.85 8.52
C ASN A 310 20.82 -10.18 7.45
N ARG A 311 19.53 -10.18 7.83
CA ARG A 311 18.41 -10.37 6.91
C ARG A 311 17.22 -9.49 7.25
N VAL A 312 16.39 -9.26 6.27
CA VAL A 312 15.08 -8.63 6.49
C VAL A 312 14.14 -9.63 7.15
N ARG A 313 13.45 -9.16 8.18
CA ARG A 313 12.27 -9.81 8.76
C ARG A 313 11.08 -8.90 8.60
N MET A 314 10.11 -9.35 7.82
CA MET A 314 8.85 -8.63 7.63
C MET A 314 7.99 -8.70 8.90
N GLY A 315 7.04 -7.81 9.02
CA GLY A 315 6.13 -7.73 10.16
C GLY A 315 4.67 -7.64 9.73
N VAL A 316 4.21 -8.58 8.88
CA VAL A 316 2.83 -8.58 8.36
C VAL A 316 1.77 -8.62 9.46
N ALA A 317 2.05 -9.30 10.56
CA ALA A 317 1.19 -9.33 11.75
C ALA A 317 0.85 -7.93 12.27
N SER A 318 1.78 -6.99 12.23
CA SER A 318 1.55 -5.61 12.66
C SER A 318 0.49 -4.93 11.80
N GLN A 319 0.57 -5.09 10.49
CA GLN A 319 -0.41 -4.53 9.56
C GLN A 319 -1.80 -5.13 9.77
N LEU A 320 -1.89 -6.46 9.84
CA LEU A 320 -3.18 -7.14 10.03
C LEU A 320 -3.82 -6.81 11.38
N ARG A 321 -3.02 -6.66 12.47
CA ARG A 321 -3.54 -6.18 13.76
C ARG A 321 -4.08 -4.77 13.67
N SER A 322 -3.40 -3.86 12.96
CA SER A 322 -3.87 -2.49 12.76
C SER A 322 -5.20 -2.46 12.03
N ILE A 323 -5.33 -3.22 10.93
CA ILE A 323 -6.59 -3.35 10.17
C ILE A 323 -7.70 -3.89 11.06
N ASN A 324 -7.45 -5.04 11.73
CA ASN A 324 -8.40 -5.67 12.63
C ASN A 324 -8.91 -4.71 13.71
N ASN A 325 -7.99 -3.98 14.36
CA ASN A 325 -8.33 -3.09 15.46
C ASN A 325 -9.11 -1.86 14.99
N HIS A 326 -8.79 -1.28 13.83
CA HIS A 326 -9.56 -0.18 13.25
C HIS A 326 -10.97 -0.62 12.86
N PHE A 327 -11.11 -1.77 12.20
CA PHE A 327 -12.42 -2.32 11.84
C PHE A 327 -13.26 -2.60 13.11
N ALA A 328 -12.64 -3.11 14.18
CA ALA A 328 -13.32 -3.29 15.46
C ALA A 328 -13.83 -1.96 16.05
N VAL A 329 -13.03 -0.88 15.99
CA VAL A 329 -13.47 0.45 16.45
C VAL A 329 -14.66 0.96 15.63
N VAL A 330 -14.65 0.83 14.31
CA VAL A 330 -15.78 1.26 13.48
C VAL A 330 -17.07 0.51 13.85
N ARG A 331 -16.96 -0.76 14.22
CA ARG A 331 -18.11 -1.57 14.69
C ARG A 331 -18.74 -1.08 16.01
N GLU A 332 -18.01 -0.31 16.83
CA GLU A 332 -18.54 0.33 18.03
C GLU A 332 -19.56 1.43 17.70
N PHE A 333 -19.62 1.88 16.43
CA PHE A 333 -20.47 2.97 15.95
C PHE A 333 -21.49 2.48 14.90
N PRO A 334 -22.66 1.95 15.30
CA PRO A 334 -23.64 1.37 14.37
C PRO A 334 -24.12 2.33 13.26
N MET A 335 -24.11 3.65 13.51
CA MET A 335 -24.47 4.65 12.51
C MET A 335 -23.49 4.67 11.32
N TYR A 336 -22.25 4.23 11.52
CA TYR A 336 -21.23 4.14 10.49
C TYR A 336 -21.05 2.74 9.89
N ALA A 337 -21.92 1.78 10.22
CA ALA A 337 -21.80 0.39 9.75
C ALA A 337 -21.76 0.23 8.22
N ARG A 338 -22.32 1.18 7.48
CA ARG A 338 -22.32 1.20 6.00
C ARG A 338 -21.38 2.23 5.40
N THR A 339 -20.78 3.09 6.23
CA THR A 339 -19.83 4.10 5.74
C THR A 339 -18.62 3.40 5.14
N PRO A 340 -18.22 3.76 3.91
CA PRO A 340 -17.05 3.20 3.30
C PRO A 340 -15.81 3.42 4.16
N ILE A 341 -14.91 2.43 4.15
CA ILE A 341 -13.60 2.53 4.79
C ILE A 341 -12.52 2.49 3.70
N VAL A 342 -11.58 3.41 3.75
CA VAL A 342 -10.33 3.35 2.98
C VAL A 342 -9.17 3.22 3.96
N ILE A 343 -8.31 2.24 3.73
CA ILE A 343 -7.01 2.17 4.38
C ILE A 343 -6.08 3.09 3.59
N GLY A 344 -5.95 4.34 4.04
CA GLY A 344 -5.32 5.45 3.31
C GLY A 344 -3.82 5.27 3.07
N GLU A 345 -3.17 4.39 3.85
CA GLU A 345 -1.84 3.84 3.59
C GLU A 345 -1.78 2.39 4.08
N SER A 346 -1.55 1.45 3.15
CA SER A 346 -1.61 0.01 3.38
C SER A 346 -0.36 -0.68 2.86
N ASP A 347 0.73 -0.63 3.61
CA ASP A 347 2.04 -1.09 3.18
C ASP A 347 2.88 -1.71 4.29
N PRO A 348 4.04 -2.33 3.91
CA PRO A 348 4.91 -2.95 4.89
C PRO A 348 5.54 -1.98 5.89
N GLU A 349 5.77 -0.69 5.54
CA GLU A 349 6.36 0.28 6.49
C GLU A 349 6.14 1.74 6.05
N GLY A 350 6.43 2.71 6.94
CA GLY A 350 6.05 4.11 6.78
C GLY A 350 6.91 4.96 5.83
N CYS A 351 8.23 4.89 5.89
CA CYS A 351 9.10 5.81 5.15
C CYS A 351 9.34 5.36 3.70
N ALA A 352 8.61 5.92 2.72
CA ALA A 352 8.77 5.57 1.30
C ALA A 352 10.17 5.91 0.76
N ALA A 353 10.69 7.09 1.08
CA ALA A 353 11.98 7.61 0.60
C ALA A 353 13.21 7.17 1.43
N CYS A 354 13.11 6.06 2.16
CA CYS A 354 14.19 5.55 3.01
C CYS A 354 14.93 4.39 2.30
N GLY A 355 16.06 4.67 1.68
CA GLY A 355 16.88 3.71 0.95
C GLY A 355 17.66 2.75 1.85
N VAL A 356 18.15 1.64 1.29
CA VAL A 356 18.83 0.54 2.01
C VAL A 356 20.15 0.94 2.66
N THR A 357 20.82 1.95 2.16
CA THR A 357 22.09 2.44 2.72
C THR A 357 21.95 2.87 4.17
N HIS A 358 20.83 3.49 4.52
CA HIS A 358 20.52 3.95 5.88
C HIS A 358 19.51 3.05 6.60
N TYR A 359 18.72 2.30 5.85
CA TYR A 359 17.60 1.48 6.34
C TYR A 359 17.65 0.06 5.74
N PRO A 360 18.60 -0.80 6.18
CA PRO A 360 18.82 -2.12 5.57
C PRO A 360 17.58 -3.02 5.55
N HIS A 361 16.65 -2.85 6.51
CA HIS A 361 15.39 -3.58 6.53
C HIS A 361 14.50 -3.31 5.31
N ASN A 362 14.78 -2.25 4.53
CA ASN A 362 14.05 -1.92 3.31
C ASN A 362 14.51 -2.69 2.06
N GLY A 363 15.51 -3.57 2.19
CA GLY A 363 15.98 -4.41 1.08
C GLY A 363 14.88 -5.26 0.43
N TYR A 364 13.82 -5.61 1.14
CA TYR A 364 12.66 -6.34 0.62
C TYR A 364 11.98 -5.64 -0.58
N ARG A 365 12.10 -4.32 -0.70
CA ARG A 365 11.36 -3.48 -1.65
C ARG A 365 11.78 -3.66 -3.10
N ASN A 366 12.96 -4.21 -3.34
CA ASN A 366 13.48 -4.37 -4.70
C ASN A 366 13.10 -5.72 -5.32
N GLY A 367 13.08 -6.79 -4.51
CA GLY A 367 12.96 -8.18 -4.95
C GLY A 367 11.58 -8.78 -4.74
N THR A 368 11.58 -10.09 -4.53
CA THR A 368 10.36 -10.93 -4.52
C THR A 368 9.61 -10.96 -3.19
N MET A 369 10.20 -10.45 -2.10
CA MET A 369 9.48 -10.37 -0.82
C MET A 369 8.31 -9.39 -0.86
N PHE A 370 8.44 -8.24 -1.52
CA PHE A 370 7.37 -7.25 -1.61
C PHE A 370 6.14 -7.78 -2.38
N PRO A 371 6.30 -8.42 -3.57
CA PRO A 371 5.18 -9.07 -4.26
C PRO A 371 4.43 -10.09 -3.40
N THR A 372 5.16 -10.97 -2.71
CA THR A 372 4.57 -12.03 -1.88
C THR A 372 3.85 -11.48 -0.65
N TYR A 373 4.44 -10.50 0.02
CA TYR A 373 3.79 -9.77 1.10
C TYR A 373 2.48 -9.12 0.62
N THR A 374 2.52 -8.44 -0.54
CA THR A 374 1.36 -7.75 -1.11
C THR A 374 0.24 -8.73 -1.44
N ALA A 375 0.55 -9.89 -2.04
CA ALA A 375 -0.44 -10.91 -2.36
C ALA A 375 -1.14 -11.45 -1.10
N LEU A 376 -0.37 -11.82 -0.08
CA LEU A 376 -0.89 -12.27 1.22
C LEU A 376 -1.73 -11.18 1.89
N GLN A 377 -1.19 -9.98 2.03
CA GLN A 377 -1.81 -8.88 2.74
C GLN A 377 -3.19 -8.52 2.14
N ILE A 378 -3.29 -8.43 0.81
CA ILE A 378 -4.56 -8.16 0.13
C ILE A 378 -5.57 -9.28 0.39
N ALA A 379 -5.17 -10.54 0.29
CA ALA A 379 -6.06 -11.67 0.57
C ALA A 379 -6.58 -11.65 2.01
N ARG A 380 -5.70 -11.44 2.99
CA ARG A 380 -6.06 -11.41 4.41
C ARG A 380 -6.89 -10.16 4.79
N THR A 381 -6.73 -9.07 4.04
CA THR A 381 -7.58 -7.88 4.22
C THR A 381 -9.04 -8.13 3.81
N TYR A 382 -9.29 -8.91 2.75
CA TYR A 382 -10.65 -9.38 2.44
C TYR A 382 -11.24 -10.18 3.59
N GLU A 383 -10.48 -11.12 4.16
CA GLU A 383 -10.94 -11.96 5.26
C GLU A 383 -11.28 -11.13 6.51
N LEU A 384 -10.46 -10.12 6.84
CA LEU A 384 -10.75 -9.20 7.96
C LEU A 384 -11.98 -8.32 7.67
N ALA A 385 -12.15 -7.86 6.44
CA ALA A 385 -13.35 -7.08 6.08
C ALA A 385 -14.63 -7.93 6.18
N ASP A 386 -14.58 -9.17 5.74
CA ASP A 386 -15.68 -10.13 5.86
C ASP A 386 -15.96 -10.46 7.34
N LEU A 387 -14.92 -10.72 8.16
CA LEU A 387 -15.03 -11.01 9.59
C LEU A 387 -15.72 -9.86 10.35
N HIS A 388 -15.32 -8.63 10.07
CA HIS A 388 -15.89 -7.44 10.72
C HIS A 388 -17.16 -6.93 10.02
N GLN A 389 -17.54 -7.46 8.87
CA GLN A 389 -18.68 -7.01 8.06
C GLN A 389 -18.66 -5.50 7.79
N VAL A 390 -17.50 -4.97 7.46
CA VAL A 390 -17.29 -3.56 7.13
C VAL A 390 -17.34 -3.31 5.63
N ASN A 391 -17.67 -2.09 5.24
CA ASN A 391 -17.69 -1.67 3.84
C ASN A 391 -16.31 -1.19 3.40
N LEU A 392 -15.40 -2.13 3.13
CA LEU A 392 -14.04 -1.82 2.63
C LEU A 392 -14.12 -1.34 1.18
N LEU A 393 -13.85 -0.06 0.95
CA LEU A 393 -13.87 0.58 -0.36
C LEU A 393 -12.48 0.56 -1.03
N GLY A 394 -11.42 0.84 -0.27
CA GLY A 394 -10.07 0.97 -0.80
C GLY A 394 -8.97 0.66 0.21
N ALA A 395 -7.80 0.28 -0.31
CA ALA A 395 -6.55 0.23 0.44
C ALA A 395 -5.44 0.79 -0.45
N VAL A 396 -4.90 1.91 -0.03
CA VAL A 396 -3.92 2.68 -0.81
C VAL A 396 -2.55 2.05 -0.65
N THR A 397 -2.00 1.52 -1.74
CA THR A 397 -0.58 1.18 -1.77
C THR A 397 0.21 2.47 -1.83
N TRP A 398 0.87 2.79 -0.71
CA TRP A 398 1.62 4.03 -0.56
C TRP A 398 3.02 3.87 -1.11
N ALA A 399 3.14 4.00 -2.42
CA ALA A 399 4.41 3.94 -3.11
C ALA A 399 4.25 4.42 -4.54
N PHE A 400 5.16 5.28 -5.00
CA PHE A 400 5.13 5.82 -6.34
C PHE A 400 6.44 5.57 -7.06
N LEU A 401 7.19 6.60 -7.40
CA LEU A 401 8.57 6.56 -7.85
C LEU A 401 9.27 7.85 -7.42
N PHE A 402 10.60 7.79 -7.41
CA PHE A 402 11.44 8.95 -7.16
C PHE A 402 12.34 9.16 -8.38
N GLU A 403 12.19 10.29 -9.04
CA GLU A 403 13.02 10.68 -10.18
C GLU A 403 14.46 10.95 -9.72
N ASP A 404 15.44 10.70 -10.59
CA ASP A 404 16.85 10.99 -10.36
C ASP A 404 17.47 10.30 -9.12
N GLN A 405 16.88 9.21 -8.65
CA GLN A 405 17.43 8.39 -7.57
C GLN A 405 18.21 7.18 -8.13
N PRO A 406 19.13 6.59 -7.34
CA PRO A 406 19.83 5.39 -7.76
C PRO A 406 18.86 4.23 -8.09
N TYR A 407 19.22 3.44 -9.11
CA TYR A 407 18.46 2.24 -9.43
C TYR A 407 18.43 1.27 -8.24
N PHE A 408 17.25 0.80 -7.88
CA PHE A 408 17.02 -0.20 -6.84
C PHE A 408 17.66 0.14 -5.48
N ASP A 409 17.66 1.42 -5.09
CA ASP A 409 18.19 1.88 -3.80
C ASP A 409 17.30 1.48 -2.60
N GLY A 410 16.25 0.72 -2.83
CA GLY A 410 15.34 0.25 -1.77
C GLY A 410 14.30 1.27 -1.34
N PHE A 411 14.06 2.31 -2.11
CA PHE A 411 12.87 3.14 -1.90
C PHE A 411 11.60 2.30 -2.08
N ARG A 412 10.56 2.62 -1.31
CA ARG A 412 9.26 2.00 -1.47
C ARG A 412 8.55 2.65 -2.66
N ASP A 413 8.94 2.21 -3.85
CA ASP A 413 8.40 2.61 -5.13
C ASP A 413 7.97 1.39 -5.96
N LEU A 414 7.08 1.60 -6.90
CA LEU A 414 6.57 0.58 -7.82
C LEU A 414 7.43 0.48 -9.10
N ALA A 415 8.24 1.50 -9.34
CA ALA A 415 9.18 1.56 -10.45
C ALA A 415 10.42 2.37 -10.05
N THR A 416 11.58 1.99 -10.56
CA THR A 416 12.85 2.70 -10.40
C THR A 416 13.30 3.25 -11.76
N ASN A 417 13.42 4.58 -11.89
CA ASN A 417 13.75 5.26 -13.15
C ASN A 417 12.94 4.73 -14.36
N GLY A 418 11.64 4.55 -14.17
CA GLY A 418 10.71 4.07 -15.19
C GLY A 418 10.69 2.55 -15.45
N ILE A 419 11.56 1.78 -14.79
CA ILE A 419 11.54 0.30 -14.84
C ILE A 419 10.65 -0.23 -13.71
N ALA A 420 9.60 -0.99 -14.06
CA ALA A 420 8.71 -1.56 -13.07
C ALA A 420 9.44 -2.56 -12.15
N LYS A 421 9.22 -2.44 -10.85
CA LYS A 421 9.68 -3.42 -9.86
C LYS A 421 8.78 -4.67 -9.83
N PRO A 422 9.25 -5.80 -9.31
CA PRO A 422 8.48 -7.05 -9.29
C PRO A 422 7.08 -6.91 -8.66
N VAL A 423 6.92 -6.06 -7.65
CA VAL A 423 5.63 -5.82 -6.96
C VAL A 423 4.53 -5.33 -7.91
N LEU A 424 4.85 -4.57 -8.96
CA LEU A 424 3.85 -4.11 -9.92
C LEU A 424 3.19 -5.29 -10.66
N ASN A 425 3.89 -6.41 -10.82
CA ASN A 425 3.34 -7.62 -11.42
C ASN A 425 2.27 -8.30 -10.54
N THR A 426 2.33 -8.15 -9.21
CA THR A 426 1.22 -8.59 -8.33
C THR A 426 -0.07 -7.86 -8.66
N PHE A 427 0.00 -6.55 -8.88
CA PHE A 427 -1.18 -5.76 -9.27
C PHE A 427 -1.65 -6.10 -10.69
N ARG A 428 -0.74 -6.44 -11.63
CA ARG A 428 -1.12 -6.96 -12.95
C ARG A 428 -1.84 -8.31 -12.86
N MET A 429 -1.48 -9.16 -11.91
CA MET A 429 -2.19 -10.42 -11.63
C MET A 429 -3.58 -10.14 -11.03
N LEU A 430 -3.65 -9.28 -10.00
CA LEU A 430 -4.91 -8.87 -9.37
C LEU A 430 -5.89 -8.23 -10.36
N GLY A 431 -5.39 -7.41 -11.28
CA GLY A 431 -6.21 -6.78 -12.33
C GLY A 431 -6.88 -7.76 -13.30
N GLN A 432 -6.42 -9.01 -13.36
CA GLN A 432 -7.00 -10.07 -14.16
C GLN A 432 -8.03 -10.92 -13.40
N MET A 433 -8.21 -10.67 -12.09
CA MET A 433 -9.20 -11.34 -11.25
C MET A 433 -10.54 -10.60 -11.33
N SER A 434 -11.64 -11.33 -11.44
CA SER A 434 -12.97 -10.72 -11.58
C SER A 434 -14.08 -11.68 -11.16
N GLY A 435 -15.29 -11.15 -10.96
CA GLY A 435 -16.45 -11.90 -10.52
C GLY A 435 -16.50 -12.05 -9.00
N ASP A 436 -16.80 -13.25 -8.52
CA ASP A 436 -16.88 -13.54 -7.09
C ASP A 436 -15.60 -14.21 -6.58
N ARG A 437 -15.16 -13.86 -5.39
CA ARG A 437 -14.19 -14.64 -4.61
C ARG A 437 -14.83 -15.98 -4.27
N VAL A 438 -14.06 -17.05 -4.35
CA VAL A 438 -14.54 -18.41 -4.12
C VAL A 438 -13.71 -19.10 -3.04
N GLU A 439 -14.24 -20.22 -2.53
CA GLU A 439 -13.57 -20.96 -1.47
C GLU A 439 -12.22 -21.52 -1.92
N THR A 440 -11.24 -21.33 -1.03
CA THR A 440 -9.87 -21.82 -1.24
C THR A 440 -9.37 -22.45 0.05
N LEU A 441 -8.91 -23.69 -0.03
CA LEU A 441 -8.33 -24.44 1.08
C LEU A 441 -6.90 -24.86 0.72
N SER A 442 -5.96 -24.64 1.64
CA SER A 442 -4.56 -25.06 1.47
C SER A 442 -4.09 -25.86 2.66
N SER A 443 -3.39 -26.98 2.40
CA SER A 443 -2.79 -27.79 3.45
C SER A 443 -1.62 -27.12 4.19
N ALA A 444 -1.07 -26.01 3.62
CA ALA A 444 0.02 -25.22 4.21
C ALA A 444 -0.40 -23.74 4.41
N GLY A 445 -1.70 -23.46 4.37
CA GLY A 445 -2.24 -22.12 4.63
C GLY A 445 -2.40 -21.88 6.13
N LEU A 446 -1.98 -20.70 6.60
CA LEU A 446 -2.26 -20.21 7.94
C LEU A 446 -3.56 -19.40 7.94
N THR A 447 -4.28 -19.41 9.06
CA THR A 447 -5.47 -18.55 9.20
C THR A 447 -5.08 -17.08 9.41
N VAL A 448 -6.00 -16.16 9.13
CA VAL A 448 -5.74 -14.72 9.34
C VAL A 448 -5.46 -14.41 10.82
N GLU A 449 -6.08 -15.14 11.75
CA GLU A 449 -5.84 -15.03 13.20
C GLU A 449 -4.43 -15.48 13.56
N GLU A 450 -3.97 -16.61 13.04
CA GLU A 450 -2.61 -17.10 13.30
C GLU A 450 -1.56 -16.11 12.80
N ILE A 451 -1.73 -15.59 11.57
CA ILE A 451 -0.80 -14.61 10.99
C ILE A 451 -0.84 -13.30 11.78
N ARG A 452 -2.03 -12.80 12.13
CA ARG A 452 -2.21 -11.59 12.93
C ARG A 452 -1.53 -11.69 14.30
N ASP A 453 -1.63 -12.83 14.95
CA ASP A 453 -1.15 -13.00 16.32
C ASP A 453 0.34 -13.36 16.40
N LYS A 454 0.84 -14.17 15.46
CA LYS A 454 2.19 -14.77 15.52
C LYS A 454 3.11 -14.34 14.37
N GLY A 455 2.58 -13.79 13.26
CA GLY A 455 3.32 -13.62 12.01
C GLY A 455 3.54 -14.95 11.29
N VAL A 456 4.33 -14.92 10.22
CA VAL A 456 4.70 -16.10 9.44
C VAL A 456 6.18 -16.39 9.66
N ARG A 457 6.51 -17.03 10.80
CA ARG A 457 7.90 -17.21 11.28
C ARG A 457 8.33 -18.66 11.43
N GLY A 458 7.42 -19.60 11.43
CA GLY A 458 7.69 -21.04 11.47
C GLY A 458 7.66 -21.63 10.07
N ALA A 459 6.59 -22.37 9.75
CA ALA A 459 6.31 -22.78 8.38
C ALA A 459 5.90 -21.58 7.52
N PRO A 460 6.14 -21.61 6.19
CA PRO A 460 5.62 -20.60 5.29
C PRO A 460 4.09 -20.67 5.22
N ASP A 461 3.45 -19.53 4.93
CA ASP A 461 2.06 -19.50 4.48
C ASP A 461 2.06 -19.71 2.95
N ILE A 462 1.65 -20.90 2.51
CA ILE A 462 1.45 -21.21 1.09
C ILE A 462 -0.06 -21.33 0.91
N SER A 463 -0.66 -20.29 0.36
CA SER A 463 -2.12 -20.20 0.24
C SER A 463 -2.51 -19.45 -1.04
N ALA A 464 -3.81 -19.25 -1.24
CA ALA A 464 -4.31 -18.63 -2.46
C ALA A 464 -5.56 -17.79 -2.24
N LEU A 465 -5.75 -16.81 -3.14
CA LEU A 465 -6.99 -16.09 -3.37
C LEU A 465 -7.53 -16.50 -4.74
N ALA A 466 -8.77 -16.95 -4.82
CA ALA A 466 -9.36 -17.39 -6.08
C ALA A 466 -10.65 -16.64 -6.40
N THR A 467 -10.92 -16.50 -7.70
CA THR A 467 -12.14 -15.87 -8.22
C THR A 467 -12.76 -16.68 -9.34
N ARG A 468 -14.08 -16.52 -9.52
CA ARG A 468 -14.82 -17.02 -10.66
C ARG A 468 -15.65 -15.91 -11.29
N SER A 469 -15.52 -15.76 -12.59
CA SER A 469 -16.39 -14.97 -13.46
C SER A 469 -17.25 -15.89 -14.37
N SER A 470 -18.01 -15.29 -15.28
CA SER A 470 -18.78 -16.06 -16.26
C SER A 470 -17.92 -16.86 -17.25
N ARG A 471 -16.66 -16.46 -17.47
CA ARG A 471 -15.77 -17.05 -18.50
C ARG A 471 -14.41 -17.49 -17.99
N SER A 472 -14.13 -17.32 -16.71
CA SER A 472 -12.82 -17.69 -16.17
C SER A 472 -12.86 -17.99 -14.68
N ALA A 473 -11.92 -18.81 -14.24
CA ALA A 473 -11.48 -18.92 -12.86
C ALA A 473 -10.01 -18.46 -12.79
N ALA A 474 -9.67 -17.67 -11.79
CA ALA A 474 -8.33 -17.16 -11.59
C ALA A 474 -7.88 -17.41 -10.15
N VAL A 475 -6.63 -17.84 -9.97
CA VAL A 475 -6.05 -18.21 -8.68
C VAL A 475 -4.70 -17.52 -8.52
N LEU A 476 -4.60 -16.62 -7.54
CA LEU A 476 -3.37 -15.97 -7.10
C LEU A 476 -2.82 -16.77 -5.92
N ILE A 477 -1.62 -17.30 -6.02
CA ILE A 477 -1.00 -18.20 -5.04
C ILE A 477 0.31 -17.56 -4.57
N TRP A 478 0.61 -17.63 -3.30
CA TRP A 478 1.87 -17.13 -2.72
C TRP A 478 2.55 -18.18 -1.86
N ASN A 479 3.89 -18.08 -1.76
CA ASN A 479 4.73 -18.79 -0.80
C ASN A 479 5.46 -17.74 0.04
N TYR A 480 4.87 -17.33 1.15
CA TYR A 480 5.33 -16.25 1.99
C TYR A 480 5.94 -16.71 3.31
N HIS A 481 6.94 -15.99 3.78
CA HIS A 481 7.52 -16.10 5.10
C HIS A 481 8.04 -14.71 5.53
N ASP A 482 7.95 -14.39 6.82
CA ASP A 482 8.43 -13.09 7.32
C ASP A 482 9.94 -12.92 7.17
N ASP A 483 10.73 -13.98 7.34
CA ASP A 483 12.19 -13.92 7.21
C ASP A 483 12.65 -14.13 5.76
N ASP A 484 13.59 -13.29 5.31
CA ASP A 484 14.28 -13.45 4.03
C ASP A 484 15.34 -14.56 4.12
N LEU A 485 14.86 -15.79 4.15
CA LEU A 485 15.69 -16.99 4.22
C LEU A 485 15.50 -17.86 2.98
N PRO A 486 16.58 -18.46 2.45
CA PRO A 486 16.47 -19.48 1.42
C PRO A 486 15.74 -20.71 1.97
N ALA A 487 14.96 -21.35 1.12
CA ALA A 487 14.34 -22.63 1.40
C ALA A 487 14.10 -23.38 0.09
N PRO A 488 13.98 -24.72 0.14
CA PRO A 488 13.56 -25.51 -1.02
C PRO A 488 12.22 -25.03 -1.58
N ALA A 489 12.03 -25.17 -2.87
CA ALA A 489 10.73 -24.98 -3.47
C ALA A 489 9.74 -26.01 -2.92
N ALA A 490 8.49 -25.59 -2.69
CA ALA A 490 7.43 -26.47 -2.25
C ALA A 490 6.72 -27.07 -3.46
N PRO A 491 6.60 -28.40 -3.59
CA PRO A 491 5.75 -29.00 -4.61
C PRO A 491 4.28 -28.66 -4.31
N VAL A 492 3.55 -28.15 -5.30
CA VAL A 492 2.14 -27.74 -5.15
C VAL A 492 1.28 -28.53 -6.13
N THR A 493 0.17 -29.06 -5.62
CA THR A 493 -0.93 -29.59 -6.42
C THR A 493 -2.13 -28.68 -6.25
N LEU A 494 -2.43 -27.87 -7.29
CA LEU A 494 -3.61 -27.03 -7.37
C LEU A 494 -4.75 -27.79 -8.06
N THR A 495 -5.90 -27.92 -7.39
CA THR A 495 -7.13 -28.46 -7.96
C THR A 495 -8.19 -27.38 -8.00
N ILE A 496 -8.72 -27.07 -9.18
CA ILE A 496 -9.83 -26.14 -9.39
C ILE A 496 -11.06 -26.95 -9.77
N GLU A 497 -12.12 -26.86 -8.99
CA GLU A 497 -13.36 -27.64 -9.13
C GLU A 497 -14.58 -26.75 -9.47
N GLY A 498 -15.65 -27.35 -9.94
CA GLY A 498 -16.91 -26.67 -10.28
C GLY A 498 -16.85 -25.88 -11.59
N LEU A 499 -15.90 -26.20 -12.46
CA LEU A 499 -15.76 -25.59 -13.78
C LEU A 499 -16.74 -26.21 -14.79
N PRO A 500 -17.21 -25.45 -15.81
CA PRO A 500 -18.04 -26.00 -16.86
C PRO A 500 -17.25 -26.99 -17.73
N ALA A 501 -17.86 -28.10 -18.08
CA ALA A 501 -17.26 -29.07 -19.03
C ALA A 501 -17.10 -28.43 -20.40
N GLY A 502 -15.98 -28.71 -21.07
CA GLY A 502 -15.69 -28.17 -22.39
C GLY A 502 -14.23 -27.84 -22.63
N ARG A 503 -13.96 -27.12 -23.72
CA ARG A 503 -12.60 -26.64 -24.02
C ARG A 503 -12.28 -25.42 -23.17
N ALA A 504 -11.05 -25.37 -22.65
CA ALA A 504 -10.54 -24.24 -21.91
C ALA A 504 -9.04 -24.03 -22.18
N THR A 505 -8.57 -22.81 -21.86
CA THR A 505 -7.15 -22.45 -21.91
C THR A 505 -6.67 -22.23 -20.51
N VAL A 506 -5.57 -22.86 -20.12
CA VAL A 506 -4.87 -22.61 -18.87
C VAL A 506 -3.63 -21.75 -19.15
N THR A 507 -3.49 -20.66 -18.41
CA THR A 507 -2.29 -19.82 -18.39
C THR A 507 -1.71 -19.80 -17.00
N HIS A 508 -0.37 -19.72 -16.87
CA HIS A 508 0.33 -19.66 -15.61
C HIS A 508 1.44 -18.60 -15.69
N ALA A 509 1.26 -17.50 -14.96
CA ALA A 509 2.29 -16.47 -14.82
C ALA A 509 2.98 -16.58 -13.44
N ARG A 510 4.22 -16.08 -13.36
CA ARG A 510 5.04 -16.24 -12.17
C ARG A 510 5.83 -14.96 -11.84
N ILE A 511 6.00 -14.69 -10.53
CA ILE A 511 7.01 -13.80 -9.98
C ILE A 511 7.92 -14.63 -9.08
N ASP A 512 9.19 -14.73 -9.45
CA ASP A 512 10.24 -15.38 -8.64
C ASP A 512 11.62 -14.80 -9.04
N ASP A 513 12.71 -15.46 -8.64
CA ASP A 513 14.08 -14.98 -8.95
C ASP A 513 14.40 -15.03 -10.46
N THR A 514 13.61 -15.69 -11.28
CA THR A 514 13.84 -15.89 -12.72
C THR A 514 12.74 -15.31 -13.61
N HIS A 515 11.56 -15.02 -13.06
CA HIS A 515 10.42 -14.54 -13.84
C HIS A 515 9.87 -13.21 -13.27
N SER A 516 9.51 -12.30 -14.15
CA SER A 516 8.86 -11.02 -13.84
C SER A 516 9.65 -10.19 -12.80
N ASN A 517 10.99 -10.23 -12.86
CA ASN A 517 11.88 -9.72 -11.84
C ASN A 517 13.02 -8.88 -12.43
N SER A 518 12.77 -7.59 -12.60
CA SER A 518 13.75 -6.61 -13.09
C SER A 518 14.94 -6.43 -12.14
N TYR A 519 14.73 -6.62 -10.83
CA TYR A 519 15.81 -6.52 -9.84
C TYR A 519 16.84 -7.66 -9.99
N ALA A 520 16.39 -8.90 -10.15
CA ALA A 520 17.27 -10.03 -10.39
C ALA A 520 18.06 -9.85 -11.70
N ALA A 521 17.42 -9.35 -12.76
CA ALA A 521 18.09 -9.02 -14.01
C ALA A 521 19.15 -7.93 -13.82
N TRP A 522 18.84 -6.88 -13.06
CA TRP A 522 19.78 -5.79 -12.75
C TRP A 522 21.00 -6.29 -11.96
N LEU A 523 20.81 -7.13 -10.93
CA LEU A 523 21.90 -7.77 -10.19
C LEU A 523 22.80 -8.60 -11.11
N LYS A 524 22.21 -9.39 -12.00
CA LYS A 524 22.93 -10.23 -12.97
C LYS A 524 23.78 -9.41 -13.95
N MET A 525 23.39 -8.16 -14.24
CA MET A 525 24.15 -7.21 -15.07
C MET A 525 25.29 -6.52 -14.33
N GLY A 526 25.52 -6.80 -13.04
CA GLY A 526 26.51 -6.12 -12.20
C GLY A 526 26.03 -4.79 -11.63
N SER A 527 24.73 -4.63 -11.45
CA SER A 527 24.09 -3.50 -10.76
C SER A 527 24.39 -2.11 -11.36
N PRO A 528 24.23 -1.91 -12.68
CA PRO A 528 24.62 -0.67 -13.33
C PRO A 528 23.74 0.50 -12.90
N GLN A 529 24.35 1.60 -12.45
CA GLN A 529 23.65 2.85 -12.13
C GLN A 529 23.45 3.74 -13.37
N LYS A 530 24.09 3.41 -14.48
CA LYS A 530 23.90 4.04 -15.80
C LYS A 530 23.79 2.92 -16.84
N PRO A 531 22.64 2.22 -16.90
CA PRO A 531 22.48 1.13 -17.83
C PRO A 531 22.58 1.61 -19.28
N THR A 532 23.24 0.84 -20.13
CA THR A 532 23.25 1.04 -21.58
C THR A 532 21.85 0.83 -22.17
N SER A 533 21.59 1.25 -23.39
CA SER A 533 20.31 1.02 -24.08
C SER A 533 19.94 -0.47 -24.15
N ALA A 534 20.93 -1.36 -24.36
CA ALA A 534 20.69 -2.81 -24.36
C ALA A 534 20.32 -3.33 -22.96
N GLN A 535 20.99 -2.86 -21.91
CA GLN A 535 20.67 -3.21 -20.52
C GLN A 535 19.28 -2.67 -20.12
N SER A 536 18.95 -1.44 -20.52
CA SER A 536 17.61 -0.88 -20.28
C SER A 536 16.51 -1.70 -20.96
N ALA A 537 16.73 -2.12 -22.21
CA ALA A 537 15.78 -2.98 -22.92
C ALA A 537 15.63 -4.35 -22.25
N GLU A 538 16.68 -4.92 -21.67
CA GLU A 538 16.62 -6.16 -20.89
C GLU A 538 15.85 -5.97 -19.58
N LEU A 539 16.09 -4.86 -18.86
CA LEU A 539 15.36 -4.53 -17.63
C LEU A 539 13.86 -4.37 -17.93
N GLU A 540 13.49 -3.70 -19.03
CA GLU A 540 12.09 -3.60 -19.48
C GLU A 540 11.47 -4.98 -19.73
N ARG A 541 12.15 -5.88 -20.44
CA ARG A 541 11.68 -7.24 -20.67
C ARG A 541 11.50 -8.02 -19.37
N ALA A 542 12.47 -7.93 -18.45
CA ALA A 542 12.43 -8.60 -17.15
C ALA A 542 11.35 -8.03 -16.22
N SER A 543 10.94 -6.77 -16.41
CA SER A 543 9.91 -6.09 -15.62
C SER A 543 8.49 -6.48 -16.03
N ALA A 544 8.28 -7.05 -17.20
CA ALA A 544 6.99 -7.48 -17.68
C ALA A 544 6.50 -8.73 -16.92
N LEU A 545 5.17 -8.91 -16.85
CA LEU A 545 4.58 -10.14 -16.31
C LEU A 545 4.88 -11.31 -17.28
N GLN A 546 5.60 -12.31 -16.79
CA GLN A 546 6.06 -13.45 -17.58
C GLN A 546 5.28 -14.71 -17.27
N ALA A 547 5.03 -15.50 -18.31
CA ALA A 547 4.45 -16.82 -18.18
C ALA A 547 5.50 -17.81 -17.66
N LEU A 548 5.12 -18.66 -16.69
CA LEU A 548 5.94 -19.81 -16.26
C LEU A 548 6.00 -20.87 -17.37
N ASN A 549 4.87 -21.09 -18.05
CA ASN A 549 4.74 -22.03 -19.15
C ASN A 549 3.89 -21.41 -20.28
N PRO A 550 4.06 -21.85 -21.52
CA PRO A 550 3.15 -21.46 -22.61
C PRO A 550 1.69 -21.79 -22.28
N PRO A 551 0.71 -21.02 -22.80
CA PRO A 551 -0.71 -21.34 -22.64
C PRO A 551 -1.03 -22.76 -23.11
N ARG A 552 -1.81 -23.50 -22.32
CA ARG A 552 -2.16 -24.89 -22.59
C ARG A 552 -3.66 -25.06 -22.81
N GLN A 553 -4.04 -25.71 -23.92
CA GLN A 553 -5.42 -26.10 -24.16
C GLN A 553 -5.75 -27.37 -23.38
N VAL A 554 -6.88 -27.35 -22.69
CA VAL A 554 -7.38 -28.50 -21.92
C VAL A 554 -8.84 -28.79 -22.27
N THR A 555 -9.26 -30.02 -22.03
CA THR A 555 -10.67 -30.38 -22.04
C THR A 555 -11.10 -30.66 -20.59
N ILE A 556 -11.98 -29.81 -20.05
CA ILE A 556 -12.59 -30.01 -18.75
C ILE A 556 -13.63 -31.13 -18.88
N ALA A 557 -13.43 -32.21 -18.14
CA ALA A 557 -14.35 -33.33 -18.10
C ALA A 557 -15.65 -32.98 -17.35
N ARG A 558 -16.61 -33.92 -17.29
CA ARG A 558 -17.91 -33.67 -16.59
C ARG A 558 -17.79 -33.47 -15.08
N ASP A 559 -16.68 -33.93 -14.48
CA ASP A 559 -16.37 -33.68 -13.06
C ASP A 559 -15.98 -32.22 -12.76
N GLY A 560 -15.80 -31.41 -13.83
CA GLY A 560 -15.53 -29.97 -13.69
C GLY A 560 -14.17 -29.63 -13.08
N ARG A 561 -13.16 -30.50 -13.27
CA ARG A 561 -11.85 -30.35 -12.62
C ARG A 561 -10.73 -29.98 -13.58
N VAL A 562 -9.84 -29.09 -13.10
CA VAL A 562 -8.52 -28.82 -13.67
C VAL A 562 -7.48 -28.98 -12.57
N VAL A 563 -6.41 -29.73 -12.86
CA VAL A 563 -5.31 -29.95 -11.93
C VAL A 563 -4.01 -29.42 -12.54
N GLU A 564 -3.28 -28.61 -11.77
CA GLU A 564 -1.96 -28.09 -12.10
C GLU A 564 -0.96 -28.53 -11.03
N ILE A 565 0.20 -29.05 -11.45
CA ILE A 565 1.29 -29.47 -10.57
C ILE A 565 2.52 -28.65 -10.92
N PHE A 566 3.11 -27.99 -9.93
CA PHE A 566 4.28 -27.14 -10.12
C PHE A 566 5.03 -26.93 -8.81
N ASP A 567 6.31 -26.60 -8.92
CA ASP A 567 7.11 -26.20 -7.76
C ASP A 567 6.94 -24.71 -7.50
N MET A 568 6.81 -24.35 -6.21
CA MET A 568 6.63 -22.98 -5.77
C MET A 568 7.83 -22.54 -4.92
N PRO A 569 8.79 -21.79 -5.47
CA PRO A 569 9.92 -21.27 -4.72
C PRO A 569 9.47 -20.41 -3.54
N ARG A 570 10.30 -20.36 -2.48
CA ARG A 570 10.11 -19.38 -1.40
C ARG A 570 10.09 -17.95 -1.99
N LYS A 571 9.24 -17.08 -1.47
CA LYS A 571 9.06 -15.70 -1.93
C LYS A 571 8.63 -15.62 -3.39
N SER A 572 7.73 -16.47 -3.82
CA SER A 572 7.16 -16.43 -5.17
C SER A 572 5.66 -16.18 -5.17
N VAL A 573 5.17 -15.64 -6.27
CA VAL A 573 3.73 -15.48 -6.56
C VAL A 573 3.43 -16.17 -7.88
N SER A 574 2.43 -17.02 -7.88
CA SER A 574 1.90 -17.68 -9.09
C SER A 574 0.50 -17.17 -9.39
N PHE A 575 0.19 -17.08 -10.67
CA PHE A 575 -1.14 -16.73 -11.13
C PHE A 575 -1.61 -17.72 -12.19
N VAL A 576 -2.55 -18.59 -11.82
CA VAL A 576 -3.14 -19.59 -12.72
C VAL A 576 -4.52 -19.09 -13.13
N LYS A 577 -4.80 -19.06 -14.44
CA LYS A 577 -6.10 -18.67 -14.97
C LYS A 577 -6.60 -19.70 -15.97
N VAL A 578 -7.82 -20.17 -15.75
CA VAL A 578 -8.55 -21.06 -16.65
C VAL A 578 -9.64 -20.24 -17.33
N THR A 579 -9.65 -20.22 -18.67
CA THR A 579 -10.61 -19.44 -19.46
C THR A 579 -11.36 -20.40 -20.41
N TRP A 580 -12.70 -20.35 -20.43
CA TRP A 580 -13.60 -21.16 -21.27
C TRP A 580 -14.58 -20.34 -22.08
#